data_3982e2a4d6b8faba942884a2db244a50
#
_entry.id   3982e2a4d6b8faba942884a2db244a50
#
_cell.length_a   1.000
_cell.length_b   1.000
_cell.length_c   1.000
_cell.angle_alpha   90.00
_cell.angle_beta   90.00
_cell.angle_gamma   90.00
#
_symmetry.space_group_name_H-M   'P 1'
#
loop_
_entity.id
_entity.type
_entity.pdbx_description
1 polymer ?
#
loop_
_entity_poly.entity_id
_entity_poly.type
_entity_poly.pdbx_seq_one_letter_code
_entity_poly.pdbx_strand_id
1 'polypeptide(L)'
;MLGYLCAAIAAPAHAQEPAGKISLELNHVQPTQDGGCRLSIIATNGLERPINQLGLEIVAFNTEGLVDQFLRLDFSRISAGKTKVLQFDLAGKACDGLSRLHINDVLNCVPASVTDVYCPDLLDLKNRTPIQFGD
;
A
#
# COMPACT_ATOMS: atom_id res chain seq x y z
N MET A 1 52.33 13.56 34.17
CA MET A 1 50.91 13.18 34.24
C MET A 1 50.31 13.34 32.85
N LEU A 2 50.20 12.26 32.08
CA LEU A 2 49.51 12.27 30.77
C LEU A 2 48.06 11.92 30.98
N GLY A 3 47.16 12.88 30.70
CA GLY A 3 45.73 12.64 30.69
C GLY A 3 45.29 12.05 29.35
N TYR A 4 44.78 10.81 29.37
CA TYR A 4 44.12 10.21 28.23
C TYR A 4 42.72 10.79 28.06
N LEU A 5 42.50 11.56 27.00
CA LEU A 5 41.17 11.98 26.57
C LEU A 5 40.53 10.79 25.82
N CYS A 6 39.58 10.11 26.46
CA CYS A 6 38.72 9.16 25.74
C CYS A 6 37.72 9.94 24.92
N ALA A 7 37.93 9.98 23.61
CA ALA A 7 36.91 10.45 22.66
C ALA A 7 35.83 9.36 22.51
N ALA A 8 34.67 9.61 23.08
CA ALA A 8 33.50 8.75 22.83
C ALA A 8 33.02 8.96 21.40
N ILE A 9 33.22 7.97 20.53
CA ILE A 9 32.66 7.94 19.19
C ILE A 9 31.17 7.59 19.34
N ALA A 10 30.31 8.61 19.21
CA ALA A 10 28.88 8.38 19.12
C ALA A 10 28.57 7.69 17.78
N ALA A 11 28.13 6.44 17.82
CA ALA A 11 27.62 5.75 16.66
C ALA A 11 26.34 6.44 16.16
N PRO A 12 26.16 6.64 14.85
CA PRO A 12 24.93 7.21 14.33
C PRO A 12 23.76 6.29 14.69
N ALA A 13 22.75 6.86 15.38
CA ALA A 13 21.49 6.15 15.62
C ALA A 13 20.81 5.96 14.26
N HIS A 14 20.77 4.72 13.77
CA HIS A 14 19.92 4.37 12.64
C HIS A 14 18.47 4.56 13.09
N ALA A 15 17.75 5.51 12.46
CA ALA A 15 16.32 5.60 12.60
C ALA A 15 15.74 4.27 12.10
N GLN A 16 15.25 3.44 13.01
CA GLN A 16 14.48 2.26 12.65
C GLN A 16 13.21 2.76 12.00
N GLU A 17 12.95 2.33 10.75
CA GLU A 17 11.62 2.47 10.17
C GLU A 17 10.61 1.87 11.16
N PRO A 18 9.44 2.53 11.38
CA PRO A 18 8.44 1.96 12.29
C PRO A 18 8.12 0.55 11.80
N ALA A 19 8.66 -0.45 12.49
CA ALA A 19 8.37 -1.85 12.22
C ALA A 19 6.87 -2.06 12.40
N GLY A 20 6.25 -2.77 11.49
CA GLY A 20 4.88 -3.20 11.64
C GLY A 20 3.86 -2.41 10.83
N LYS A 21 4.20 -1.95 9.65
CA LYS A 21 3.26 -1.40 8.68
C LYS A 21 3.05 -2.35 7.50
N ILE A 22 1.86 -2.27 6.93
CA ILE A 22 1.52 -2.87 5.65
C ILE A 22 1.53 -1.75 4.63
N SER A 23 2.53 -1.73 3.76
CA SER A 23 2.64 -0.71 2.73
C SER A 23 1.79 -1.09 1.52
N LEU A 24 0.94 -0.19 1.07
CA LEU A 24 0.20 -0.28 -0.19
C LEU A 24 0.62 0.88 -1.07
N GLU A 25 1.19 0.59 -2.23
CA GLU A 25 1.63 1.60 -3.17
C GLU A 25 0.87 1.48 -4.48
N LEU A 26 0.19 2.56 -4.89
CA LEU A 26 -0.25 2.69 -6.28
C LEU A 26 0.99 3.06 -7.10
N ASN A 27 1.54 2.05 -7.77
CA ASN A 27 2.86 2.14 -8.39
C ASN A 27 2.81 2.65 -9.83
N HIS A 28 1.83 2.20 -10.61
CA HIS A 28 1.78 2.51 -12.02
C HIS A 28 0.34 2.53 -12.54
N VAL A 29 0.11 3.43 -13.48
CA VAL A 29 -1.14 3.58 -14.22
C VAL A 29 -0.79 3.61 -15.71
N GLN A 30 -1.35 2.70 -16.48
CA GLN A 30 -0.97 2.48 -17.87
C GLN A 30 -2.18 2.25 -18.76
N PRO A 31 -2.32 3.01 -19.87
CA PRO A 31 -3.36 2.72 -20.85
C PRO A 31 -3.20 1.32 -21.45
N THR A 32 -4.31 0.64 -21.68
CA THR A 32 -4.36 -0.62 -22.39
C THR A 32 -4.71 -0.42 -23.89
N GLN A 33 -4.45 -1.43 -24.71
CA GLN A 33 -4.70 -1.33 -26.16
C GLN A 33 -6.19 -1.20 -26.50
N ASP A 34 -7.06 -1.67 -25.62
CA ASP A 34 -8.53 -1.64 -25.80
C ASP A 34 -9.17 -0.36 -25.22
N GLY A 35 -8.38 0.65 -24.88
CA GLY A 35 -8.86 1.91 -24.32
C GLY A 35 -9.17 1.87 -22.83
N GLY A 36 -8.77 0.80 -22.13
CA GLY A 36 -8.88 0.69 -20.68
C GLY A 36 -7.70 1.30 -19.92
N CYS A 37 -7.67 1.05 -18.63
CA CYS A 37 -6.61 1.51 -17.74
C CYS A 37 -6.11 0.35 -16.88
N ARG A 38 -4.82 0.06 -16.96
CA ARG A 38 -4.15 -0.93 -16.10
C ARG A 38 -3.56 -0.25 -14.89
N LEU A 39 -3.88 -0.76 -13.72
CA LEU A 39 -3.38 -0.30 -12.44
C LEU A 39 -2.47 -1.36 -11.85
N SER A 40 -1.34 -0.94 -11.29
CA SER A 40 -0.43 -1.81 -10.55
C SER A 40 -0.34 -1.35 -9.10
N ILE A 41 -0.67 -2.24 -8.17
CA ILE A 41 -0.59 -1.99 -6.74
C ILE A 41 0.40 -2.97 -6.13
N ILE A 42 1.29 -2.44 -5.30
CA ILE A 42 2.31 -3.19 -4.59
C ILE A 42 1.95 -3.21 -3.11
N ALA A 43 1.81 -4.41 -2.55
CA ALA A 43 1.63 -4.61 -1.12
C ALA A 43 2.90 -5.20 -0.51
N THR A 44 3.42 -4.57 0.54
CA THR A 44 4.60 -5.06 1.28
C THR A 44 4.20 -5.31 2.73
N ASN A 45 4.39 -6.54 3.18
CA ASN A 45 4.17 -6.90 4.57
C ASN A 45 5.40 -6.55 5.42
N GLY A 46 5.36 -5.41 6.11
CA GLY A 46 6.40 -4.98 7.03
C GLY A 46 6.26 -5.56 8.43
N LEU A 47 5.31 -6.48 8.65
CA LEU A 47 5.13 -7.16 9.93
C LEU A 47 6.12 -8.31 10.07
N GLU A 48 6.37 -8.74 11.31
CA GLU A 48 7.23 -9.90 11.62
C GLU A 48 6.51 -11.24 11.46
N ARG A 49 5.24 -11.22 11.11
CA ARG A 49 4.41 -12.41 10.90
C ARG A 49 3.71 -12.35 9.55
N PRO A 50 3.30 -13.49 8.99
CA PRO A 50 2.56 -13.49 7.74
C PRO A 50 1.18 -12.86 7.89
N ILE A 51 0.72 -12.22 6.83
CA ILE A 51 -0.68 -11.90 6.62
C ILE A 51 -1.26 -13.04 5.79
N ASN A 52 -2.17 -13.82 6.35
CA ASN A 52 -2.70 -14.99 5.66
C ASN A 52 -3.72 -14.61 4.59
N GLN A 53 -4.38 -13.48 4.76
CA GLN A 53 -5.32 -12.95 3.80
C GLN A 53 -5.39 -11.42 3.92
N LEU A 54 -5.37 -10.74 2.79
CA LEU A 54 -5.59 -9.29 2.70
C LEU A 54 -6.50 -9.00 1.52
N GLY A 55 -7.69 -8.51 1.78
CA GLY A 55 -8.66 -8.10 0.77
C GLY A 55 -9.08 -6.65 0.98
N LEU A 56 -9.20 -5.91 -0.12
CA LEU A 56 -9.58 -4.51 -0.12
C LEU A 56 -10.78 -4.28 -1.03
N GLU A 57 -11.68 -3.38 -0.61
CA GLU A 57 -12.63 -2.76 -1.50
C GLU A 57 -12.13 -1.37 -1.87
N ILE A 58 -12.04 -1.12 -3.16
CA ILE A 58 -11.58 0.16 -3.69
C ILE A 58 -12.69 0.77 -4.53
N VAL A 59 -12.89 2.07 -4.38
CA VAL A 59 -13.83 2.86 -5.19
C VAL A 59 -13.03 3.73 -6.14
N ALA A 60 -13.35 3.64 -7.42
CA ALA A 60 -12.82 4.52 -8.45
C ALA A 60 -13.75 5.71 -8.66
N PHE A 61 -13.19 6.91 -8.66
CA PHE A 61 -13.91 8.15 -8.95
C PHE A 61 -13.45 8.71 -10.30
N ASN A 62 -14.38 9.26 -11.05
CA ASN A 62 -14.08 9.95 -12.30
C ASN A 62 -13.61 11.39 -12.07
N THR A 63 -13.27 12.10 -13.14
CA THR A 63 -12.78 13.49 -13.07
C THR A 63 -13.83 14.49 -12.62
N GLU A 64 -15.09 14.15 -12.60
CA GLU A 64 -16.20 14.95 -12.04
C GLU A 64 -16.41 14.69 -10.55
N GLY A 65 -15.62 13.79 -9.95
CA GLY A 65 -15.75 13.41 -8.55
C GLY A 65 -16.90 12.45 -8.27
N LEU A 66 -17.45 11.82 -9.30
CA LEU A 66 -18.53 10.84 -9.17
C LEU A 66 -17.96 9.44 -9.01
N VAL A 67 -18.64 8.62 -8.18
CA VAL A 67 -18.35 7.20 -8.06
C VAL A 67 -18.59 6.52 -9.42
N ASP A 68 -17.59 5.84 -9.91
CA ASP A 68 -17.62 5.19 -11.20
C ASP A 68 -17.68 3.68 -11.09
N GLN A 69 -16.85 3.10 -10.21
CA GLN A 69 -16.70 1.65 -10.14
C GLN A 69 -16.21 1.20 -8.76
N PHE A 70 -16.71 0.04 -8.33
CA PHE A 70 -16.19 -0.67 -7.17
C PHE A 70 -15.30 -1.82 -7.62
N LEU A 71 -14.16 -1.99 -6.94
CA LEU A 71 -13.19 -3.02 -7.20
C LEU A 71 -12.90 -3.79 -5.93
N ARG A 72 -12.70 -5.09 -6.05
CA ARG A 72 -12.21 -5.93 -4.96
C ARG A 72 -10.85 -6.47 -5.33
N LEU A 73 -9.88 -6.23 -4.46
CA LEU A 73 -8.52 -6.73 -4.61
C LEU A 73 -8.25 -7.76 -3.53
N ASP A 74 -7.79 -8.93 -3.94
CA ASP A 74 -7.39 -10.00 -3.04
C ASP A 74 -5.89 -10.25 -3.22
N PHE A 75 -5.11 -9.88 -2.21
CA PHE A 75 -3.67 -10.15 -2.18
C PHE A 75 -3.35 -11.56 -1.69
N SER A 76 -4.35 -12.30 -1.17
CA SER A 76 -4.14 -13.60 -0.56
C SER A 76 -3.10 -13.54 0.56
N ARG A 77 -2.22 -14.53 0.64
CA ARG A 77 -1.18 -14.58 1.67
C ARG A 77 0.04 -13.75 1.27
N ILE A 78 0.52 -12.94 2.20
CA ILE A 78 1.80 -12.22 2.08
C ILE A 78 2.68 -12.61 3.27
N SER A 79 3.75 -13.33 3.01
CA SER A 79 4.70 -13.73 4.05
C SER A 79 5.40 -12.52 4.67
N ALA A 80 5.89 -12.67 5.90
CA ALA A 80 6.59 -11.60 6.60
C ALA A 80 7.74 -11.03 5.77
N GLY A 81 7.81 -9.72 5.66
CA GLY A 81 8.84 -8.99 4.91
C GLY A 81 8.76 -9.12 3.39
N LYS A 82 7.71 -9.73 2.85
CA LYS A 82 7.58 -9.97 1.41
C LYS A 82 6.66 -8.96 0.74
N THR A 83 6.86 -8.82 -0.56
CA THR A 83 6.11 -7.93 -1.44
C THR A 83 5.28 -8.74 -2.42
N LYS A 84 4.07 -8.31 -2.69
CA LYS A 84 3.18 -8.86 -3.68
C LYS A 84 2.67 -7.77 -4.60
N VAL A 85 2.67 -8.03 -5.90
CA VAL A 85 2.19 -7.09 -6.92
C VAL A 85 0.89 -7.62 -7.51
N LEU A 86 -0.13 -6.78 -7.54
CA LEU A 86 -1.36 -7.02 -8.29
C LEU A 86 -1.48 -6.04 -9.43
N GLN A 87 -1.86 -6.53 -10.59
CA GLN A 87 -2.27 -5.73 -11.74
C GLN A 87 -3.72 -6.06 -12.07
N PHE A 88 -4.49 -5.04 -12.38
CA PHE A 88 -5.87 -5.21 -12.82
C PHE A 88 -6.23 -4.13 -13.82
N ASP A 89 -7.13 -4.49 -14.75
CA ASP A 89 -7.55 -3.62 -15.84
C ASP A 89 -8.97 -3.11 -15.55
N LEU A 90 -9.14 -1.80 -15.64
CA LEU A 90 -10.45 -1.16 -15.67
C LEU A 90 -10.92 -1.11 -17.11
N ALA A 91 -11.74 -2.09 -17.51
CA ALA A 91 -12.26 -2.19 -18.87
C ALA A 91 -13.18 -1.01 -19.17
N GLY A 92 -13.04 -0.42 -20.36
CA GLY A 92 -13.86 0.68 -20.83
C GLY A 92 -13.63 2.02 -20.10
N LYS A 93 -12.61 2.10 -19.24
CA LYS A 93 -12.26 3.30 -18.50
C LYS A 93 -10.85 3.75 -18.87
N ALA A 94 -10.73 4.86 -19.59
CA ALA A 94 -9.44 5.45 -19.89
C ALA A 94 -8.76 5.99 -18.61
N CYS A 95 -7.44 5.89 -18.54
CA CYS A 95 -6.70 6.34 -17.36
C CYS A 95 -6.90 7.84 -17.07
N ASP A 96 -7.01 8.68 -18.08
CA ASP A 96 -7.25 10.12 -17.93
C ASP A 96 -8.66 10.46 -17.44
N GLY A 97 -9.60 9.52 -17.51
CA GLY A 97 -10.94 9.63 -16.92
C GLY A 97 -11.00 9.24 -15.43
N LEU A 98 -9.89 8.78 -14.87
CA LEU A 98 -9.79 8.33 -13.49
C LEU A 98 -9.10 9.40 -12.66
N SER A 99 -9.77 9.89 -11.60
CA SER A 99 -9.20 10.95 -10.75
C SER A 99 -8.71 10.43 -9.40
N ARG A 100 -9.36 9.41 -8.85
CA ARG A 100 -9.10 8.93 -7.51
C ARG A 100 -9.41 7.45 -7.34
N LEU A 101 -8.54 6.76 -6.61
CA LEU A 101 -8.80 5.46 -6.03
C LEU A 101 -8.87 5.59 -4.51
N HIS A 102 -10.00 5.22 -3.94
CA HIS A 102 -10.26 5.32 -2.51
C HIS A 102 -10.36 3.92 -1.91
N ILE A 103 -9.61 3.65 -0.86
CA ILE A 103 -9.76 2.43 -0.09
C ILE A 103 -10.99 2.61 0.79
N ASN A 104 -12.09 1.99 0.37
CA ASN A 104 -13.39 2.11 1.02
C ASN A 104 -13.50 1.19 2.23
N ASP A 105 -12.94 0.00 2.14
CA ASP A 105 -12.99 -0.99 3.21
C ASP A 105 -11.86 -2.00 3.11
N VAL A 106 -11.47 -2.55 4.26
CA VAL A 106 -10.61 -3.74 4.35
C VAL A 106 -11.55 -4.92 4.59
N LEU A 107 -11.77 -5.71 3.54
CA LEU A 107 -12.74 -6.81 3.57
C LEU A 107 -12.21 -7.99 4.38
N ASN A 108 -10.92 -8.27 4.25
CA ASN A 108 -10.22 -9.31 4.97
C ASN A 108 -8.84 -8.81 5.37
N CYS A 109 -8.46 -9.10 6.60
CA CYS A 109 -7.11 -8.94 7.08
C CYS A 109 -6.88 -10.00 8.15
N VAL A 110 -6.16 -11.07 7.81
CA VAL A 110 -5.92 -12.20 8.72
C VAL A 110 -4.43 -12.38 8.92
N PRO A 111 -3.93 -12.18 10.14
CA PRO A 111 -4.67 -11.88 11.37
C PRO A 111 -5.31 -10.49 11.36
N ALA A 112 -6.52 -10.38 11.95
CA ALA A 112 -7.30 -9.14 11.99
C ALA A 112 -6.65 -8.04 12.85
N SER A 113 -5.79 -8.44 13.79
CA SER A 113 -5.04 -7.54 14.65
C SER A 113 -3.65 -8.11 14.92
N VAL A 114 -2.68 -7.23 15.16
CA VAL A 114 -1.33 -7.57 15.56
C VAL A 114 -1.04 -6.79 16.83
N THR A 115 -0.84 -7.48 17.97
CA THR A 115 -0.53 -6.82 19.24
C THR A 115 -1.47 -5.64 19.58
N ASP A 116 -2.77 -5.89 19.62
CA ASP A 116 -3.84 -4.94 19.99
C ASP A 116 -4.02 -3.77 18.97
N VAL A 117 -3.37 -3.82 17.81
CA VAL A 117 -3.56 -2.83 16.75
C VAL A 117 -4.51 -3.39 15.69
N TYR A 118 -5.51 -2.59 15.34
CA TYR A 118 -6.46 -2.93 14.30
C TYR A 118 -5.77 -2.91 12.92
N CYS A 119 -5.91 -3.97 12.13
CA CYS A 119 -5.17 -4.14 10.87
C CYS A 119 -5.29 -2.97 9.88
N PRO A 120 -6.47 -2.35 9.67
CA PRO A 120 -6.56 -1.17 8.81
C PRO A 120 -5.68 0.01 9.27
N ASP A 121 -5.45 0.16 10.57
CA ASP A 121 -4.58 1.22 11.11
C ASP A 121 -3.10 0.97 10.81
N LEU A 122 -2.76 -0.23 10.36
CA LEU A 122 -1.40 -0.59 9.95
C LEU A 122 -1.09 -0.24 8.49
N LEU A 123 -2.06 0.23 7.73
CA LEU A 123 -1.86 0.58 6.32
C LEU A 123 -1.03 1.85 6.20
N ASP A 124 0.02 1.77 5.39
CA ASP A 124 0.84 2.89 4.98
C ASP A 124 0.69 3.05 3.46
N LEU A 125 0.02 4.13 3.05
CA LEU A 125 -0.36 4.35 1.66
C LEU A 125 0.68 5.20 0.94
N LYS A 126 1.13 4.71 -0.21
CA LYS A 126 2.10 5.38 -1.09
C LYS A 126 1.54 5.50 -2.49
N ASN A 127 1.94 6.54 -3.20
CA ASN A 127 1.43 6.81 -4.55
C ASN A 127 2.54 7.40 -5.43
N ARG A 128 2.77 6.77 -6.56
CA ARG A 128 3.74 7.22 -7.58
C ARG A 128 3.07 7.69 -8.87
N THR A 129 1.77 7.92 -8.85
CA THR A 129 0.97 8.26 -10.02
C THR A 129 0.28 9.60 -9.87
N PRO A 130 -0.25 10.20 -10.98
CA PRO A 130 -1.05 11.44 -10.89
C PRO A 130 -2.44 11.24 -10.29
N ILE A 131 -2.90 9.99 -10.12
CA ILE A 131 -4.21 9.68 -9.56
C ILE A 131 -4.12 9.72 -8.05
N GLN A 132 -5.11 10.34 -7.38
CA GLN A 132 -5.17 10.33 -5.92
C GLN A 132 -5.39 8.91 -5.40
N PHE A 133 -4.68 8.54 -4.37
CA PHE A 133 -4.79 7.24 -3.73
C PHE A 133 -4.79 7.42 -2.21
N GLY A 134 -5.87 6.98 -1.55
CA GLY A 134 -6.04 7.19 -0.11
C GLY A 134 -7.23 6.43 0.47
N ASP A 135 -7.43 6.64 1.77
CA ASP A 135 -8.55 6.12 2.56
C ASP A 135 -9.41 7.23 3.16
#